data_be68ecca0585707fca4c82edd6bb6ed5
#
_entry.id   be68ecca0585707fca4c82edd6bb6ed5
#
_cell.length_a   1.000
_cell.length_b   1.000
_cell.length_c   1.000
_cell.angle_alpha   90.00
_cell.angle_beta   90.00
_cell.angle_gamma   90.00
#
_symmetry.space_group_name_H-M   'P 1'
#
loop_
_entity.id
_entity.type
_entity.pdbx_description
1 polymer ?
#
loop_
_entity_poly.entity_id
_entity_poly.type
_entity_poly.pdbx_seq_one_letter_code
_entity_poly.pdbx_strand_id
1 'polypeptide(L)'
;MKNYLIGVCCLLGSILTCNAQSEAKFNYFSYQGNDDYYKENPLTVAGDYFNPVIGGWASDPSICRVGDDYWLVTSTFGYFPGVPLYHSKDLVSWEHVGNVLSRPSQLPWLEGLSIDKGGVYAPALSYNPHNQTYYMITTCVMNGGEGGSKNFYVTSKNPMGEWSEPVLLPEVEGIDPSFFFDDDGKAYIVHKSDEHSPVKWSNYRALSIIEFDTQTGKTVGEPVRFKEEGVGPEERLERNEGPHIYKIDGKYYLLAAEGGTNWVHSEVCYRADSVFGPYRRWSRNPMLTQRLLKTNRNLPVTSAGHADIVQTPEGEWYAVFLGCRPWNDGEDHLGRETYLMPVKWSADGFPYVTQCLDTVSIKRNLPSLKGVQQSGQAGNFTWRDDFSSPTLRPEWMSLWGDVSPWCRSGDGLYLKYADIDSKSGKTPACILRRMQHHKFVAETEVEPGTLDGGAAGLLMVKNEQRQMFLAVQHGKVVLYRLGKKKNNEIVASEAIDKVSGPIGLMVESKGKTYDFSYRLPGGEWRMLAEDVPADHIATQRGGFTGSTIGVYATSATL
;
A
#
# COMPACT_ATOMS: atom_id res chain seq x y z
N MET A 1 -32.10 -77.50 30.65
CA MET A 1 -32.64 -76.13 30.89
C MET A 1 -31.66 -75.16 30.40
N LYS A 2 -31.92 -74.55 29.24
CA LYS A 2 -31.03 -73.59 28.59
C LYS A 2 -31.53 -72.18 28.92
N ASN A 3 -30.70 -71.40 29.61
CA ASN A 3 -30.94 -69.98 29.85
C ASN A 3 -30.32 -69.11 28.72
N TYR A 4 -31.16 -68.41 28.00
CA TYR A 4 -30.75 -67.38 27.05
C TYR A 4 -30.66 -66.06 27.78
N LEU A 5 -29.43 -65.46 27.80
CA LEU A 5 -29.21 -64.09 28.17
C LEU A 5 -29.37 -63.23 26.90
N ILE A 6 -30.30 -62.30 26.93
CA ILE A 6 -30.46 -61.26 25.92
C ILE A 6 -29.64 -60.07 26.34
N GLY A 7 -28.51 -59.80 25.60
CA GLY A 7 -27.72 -58.59 25.78
C GLY A 7 -28.34 -57.42 25.02
N VAL A 8 -28.73 -56.38 25.73
CA VAL A 8 -29.18 -55.12 25.14
C VAL A 8 -27.92 -54.26 24.87
N CYS A 9 -27.54 -54.13 23.59
CA CYS A 9 -26.54 -53.14 23.17
C CYS A 9 -27.18 -51.74 23.11
N CYS A 10 -26.91 -50.90 24.11
CA CYS A 10 -27.16 -49.47 24.01
C CYS A 10 -26.12 -48.85 23.08
N LEU A 11 -26.48 -48.55 21.86
CA LEU A 11 -25.73 -47.64 20.99
C LEU A 11 -25.88 -46.20 21.50
N LEU A 12 -24.89 -45.72 22.24
CA LEU A 12 -24.68 -44.30 22.49
C LEU A 12 -24.16 -43.64 21.20
N GLY A 13 -25.09 -43.11 20.40
CA GLY A 13 -24.77 -42.20 19.32
C GLY A 13 -24.24 -40.89 19.89
N SER A 14 -22.94 -40.71 19.86
CA SER A 14 -22.32 -39.40 20.08
C SER A 14 -22.76 -38.50 18.92
N ILE A 15 -23.76 -37.66 19.17
CA ILE A 15 -24.04 -36.53 18.28
C ILE A 15 -22.85 -35.57 18.47
N LEU A 16 -21.90 -35.68 17.55
CA LEU A 16 -20.94 -34.61 17.32
C LEU A 16 -21.78 -33.43 16.79
N THR A 17 -22.22 -32.56 17.71
CA THR A 17 -22.61 -31.20 17.33
C THR A 17 -21.40 -30.52 16.80
N CYS A 18 -21.18 -30.59 15.50
CA CYS A 18 -20.33 -29.68 14.80
C CYS A 18 -20.93 -28.27 15.06
N ASN A 19 -20.38 -27.54 16.00
CA ASN A 19 -20.64 -26.10 16.11
C ASN A 19 -20.12 -25.47 14.82
N ALA A 20 -20.93 -25.50 13.77
CA ALA A 20 -20.69 -24.68 12.60
C ALA A 20 -20.68 -23.23 13.10
N GLN A 21 -19.50 -22.66 13.22
CA GLN A 21 -19.33 -21.25 13.50
C GLN A 21 -20.12 -20.51 12.43
N SER A 22 -21.11 -19.71 12.82
CA SER A 22 -21.97 -19.04 11.84
C SER A 22 -21.14 -18.05 11.04
N GLU A 23 -21.48 -17.93 9.77
CA GLU A 23 -20.76 -17.11 8.79
C GLU A 23 -21.73 -16.07 8.21
N ALA A 24 -21.22 -14.89 7.90
CA ALA A 24 -21.87 -13.96 7.01
C ALA A 24 -21.44 -14.26 5.57
N LYS A 25 -22.40 -14.31 4.64
CA LYS A 25 -22.13 -14.46 3.22
C LYS A 25 -22.24 -13.10 2.54
N PHE A 26 -21.21 -12.74 1.74
CA PHE A 26 -21.21 -11.59 0.87
C PHE A 26 -21.28 -12.06 -0.57
N ASN A 27 -22.30 -11.63 -1.32
CA ASN A 27 -22.53 -12.07 -2.69
C ASN A 27 -21.55 -11.44 -3.67
N TYR A 28 -21.14 -10.20 -3.42
CA TYR A 28 -20.15 -9.45 -4.19
C TYR A 28 -19.64 -8.26 -3.39
N PHE A 29 -18.59 -7.66 -3.89
CA PHE A 29 -18.18 -6.30 -3.56
C PHE A 29 -17.91 -5.55 -4.85
N SER A 30 -18.42 -4.33 -4.98
CA SER A 30 -18.10 -3.44 -6.09
C SER A 30 -17.61 -2.08 -5.63
N TYR A 31 -16.74 -1.47 -6.45
CA TYR A 31 -16.16 -0.17 -6.23
C TYR A 31 -16.12 0.58 -7.55
N GLN A 32 -16.69 1.77 -7.61
CA GLN A 32 -16.73 2.62 -8.79
C GLN A 32 -16.18 4.00 -8.47
N GLY A 33 -15.06 4.36 -9.11
CA GLY A 33 -14.49 5.70 -9.07
C GLY A 33 -15.35 6.71 -9.81
N ASN A 34 -15.46 7.93 -9.25
CA ASN A 34 -16.39 8.93 -9.74
C ASN A 34 -15.84 10.36 -9.68
N ASP A 35 -14.51 10.52 -9.67
CA ASP A 35 -13.86 11.83 -9.63
C ASP A 35 -14.22 12.67 -10.85
N ASP A 36 -14.66 13.91 -10.63
CA ASP A 36 -15.14 14.81 -11.69
C ASP A 36 -14.01 15.16 -12.66
N TYR A 37 -12.79 15.33 -12.17
CA TYR A 37 -11.64 15.67 -13.00
C TYR A 37 -11.45 14.73 -14.18
N TYR A 38 -11.53 13.43 -13.95
CA TYR A 38 -11.33 12.43 -15.00
C TYR A 38 -12.47 12.42 -16.03
N LYS A 39 -13.70 12.75 -15.60
CA LYS A 39 -14.84 12.90 -16.51
C LYS A 39 -14.72 14.13 -17.40
N GLU A 40 -14.27 15.25 -16.80
CA GLU A 40 -14.11 16.54 -17.48
C GLU A 40 -12.87 16.60 -18.38
N ASN A 41 -11.88 15.74 -18.15
CA ASN A 41 -10.59 15.73 -18.88
C ASN A 41 -10.27 14.37 -19.49
N PRO A 42 -11.10 13.82 -20.38
CA PRO A 42 -10.87 12.50 -20.97
C PRO A 42 -9.54 12.43 -21.72
N LEU A 43 -8.95 11.23 -21.81
CA LEU A 43 -7.76 10.96 -22.61
C LEU A 43 -8.16 10.88 -24.09
N THR A 44 -7.91 11.94 -24.86
CA THR A 44 -8.36 12.06 -26.26
C THR A 44 -7.21 12.14 -27.25
N VAL A 45 -6.01 12.38 -26.79
CA VAL A 45 -4.81 12.50 -27.63
C VAL A 45 -3.92 11.28 -27.40
N ALA A 46 -3.35 10.75 -28.48
CA ALA A 46 -2.41 9.63 -28.40
C ALA A 46 -1.21 10.00 -27.49
N GLY A 47 -0.90 9.12 -26.53
CA GLY A 47 0.11 9.36 -25.51
C GLY A 47 -0.39 10.11 -24.27
N ASP A 48 -1.67 10.51 -24.21
CA ASP A 48 -2.26 11.03 -22.97
C ASP A 48 -2.37 9.93 -21.93
N TYR A 49 -2.04 10.27 -20.68
CA TYR A 49 -2.25 9.40 -19.52
C TYR A 49 -2.60 10.21 -18.27
N PHE A 50 -3.20 9.53 -17.30
CA PHE A 50 -3.46 10.08 -15.98
C PHE A 50 -2.38 9.72 -14.98
N ASN A 51 -2.02 10.68 -14.15
CA ASN A 51 -1.42 10.50 -12.85
C ASN A 51 -2.49 10.62 -11.75
N PRO A 52 -2.34 9.93 -10.61
CA PRO A 52 -1.34 8.88 -10.37
C PRO A 52 -1.52 7.69 -11.33
N VAL A 53 -0.42 7.03 -11.68
CA VAL A 53 -0.49 5.79 -12.48
C VAL A 53 -0.96 4.61 -11.63
N ILE A 54 -0.79 4.69 -10.30
CA ILE A 54 -1.41 3.78 -9.32
C ILE A 54 -2.03 4.66 -8.23
N GLY A 55 -3.36 4.73 -8.23
CA GLY A 55 -4.15 5.53 -7.29
C GLY A 55 -4.35 4.83 -5.94
N GLY A 56 -4.74 5.63 -4.94
CA GLY A 56 -4.79 5.22 -3.54
C GLY A 56 -3.38 5.06 -2.94
N TRP A 57 -3.28 4.77 -1.64
CA TRP A 57 -1.97 4.68 -1.02
C TRP A 57 -1.14 3.52 -1.62
N ALA A 58 -0.22 3.91 -2.47
CA ALA A 58 0.78 3.11 -3.15
C ALA A 58 2.10 3.88 -3.03
N SER A 59 2.59 4.00 -1.80
CA SER A 59 3.75 4.82 -1.45
C SER A 59 5.06 4.09 -1.65
N ASP A 60 6.12 4.88 -1.73
CA ASP A 60 7.50 4.40 -1.77
C ASP A 60 7.70 3.43 -2.96
N PRO A 61 7.32 3.84 -4.19
CA PRO A 61 7.39 2.95 -5.34
C PRO A 61 8.84 2.67 -5.73
N SER A 62 9.15 1.39 -6.00
CA SER A 62 10.40 1.00 -6.63
C SER A 62 10.12 0.23 -7.91
N ILE A 63 10.87 0.54 -8.98
CA ILE A 63 10.65 0.04 -10.34
C ILE A 63 11.88 -0.69 -10.89
N CYS A 64 11.65 -1.81 -11.54
CA CYS A 64 12.68 -2.60 -12.20
C CYS A 64 12.23 -2.97 -13.61
N ARG A 65 13.12 -2.84 -14.61
CA ARG A 65 12.87 -3.26 -16.00
C ARG A 65 13.73 -4.45 -16.38
N VAL A 66 13.12 -5.47 -16.98
CA VAL A 66 13.82 -6.60 -17.59
C VAL A 66 13.24 -6.85 -18.99
N GLY A 67 14.03 -6.60 -20.02
CA GLY A 67 13.52 -6.59 -21.40
C GLY A 67 12.50 -5.48 -21.60
N ASP A 68 11.29 -5.87 -22.02
CA ASP A 68 10.14 -4.97 -22.24
C ASP A 68 9.17 -4.96 -21.05
N ASP A 69 9.50 -5.65 -19.97
CA ASP A 69 8.65 -5.76 -18.77
C ASP A 69 9.10 -4.80 -17.69
N TYR A 70 8.14 -4.03 -17.18
CA TYR A 70 8.32 -3.16 -16.02
C TYR A 70 7.60 -3.79 -14.82
N TRP A 71 8.32 -3.88 -13.71
CA TRP A 71 7.83 -4.40 -12.45
C TRP A 71 7.93 -3.32 -11.39
N LEU A 72 6.87 -3.15 -10.59
CA LEU A 72 6.83 -2.12 -9.57
C LEU A 72 6.27 -2.70 -8.27
N VAL A 73 6.84 -2.27 -7.15
CA VAL A 73 6.43 -2.63 -5.80
C VAL A 73 6.17 -1.39 -4.95
N THR A 74 5.33 -1.51 -3.91
CA THR A 74 5.02 -0.41 -2.98
C THR A 74 4.89 -0.91 -1.54
N SER A 75 4.96 0.01 -0.56
CA SER A 75 4.79 -0.28 0.87
C SER A 75 3.41 -0.84 1.22
N THR A 76 3.34 -1.66 2.27
CA THR A 76 2.06 -2.21 2.78
C THR A 76 1.84 -2.02 4.28
N PHE A 77 2.82 -1.55 5.00
CA PHE A 77 2.70 -1.29 6.44
C PHE A 77 2.13 -2.49 7.21
N GLY A 78 1.09 -2.32 8.04
CA GLY A 78 0.46 -3.36 8.83
C GLY A 78 -0.55 -4.26 8.09
N TYR A 79 -0.59 -4.22 6.75
CA TYR A 79 -1.49 -5.04 5.94
C TYR A 79 -0.81 -6.29 5.38
N PHE A 80 -1.60 -7.34 5.20
CA PHE A 80 -1.21 -8.62 4.59
C PHE A 80 -2.18 -8.98 3.44
N PRO A 81 -1.74 -9.53 2.29
CA PRO A 81 -0.34 -9.80 1.88
C PRO A 81 0.50 -8.53 1.79
N GLY A 82 1.83 -8.68 1.93
CA GLY A 82 2.76 -7.57 1.84
C GLY A 82 3.36 -7.41 0.44
N VAL A 83 3.73 -6.16 0.12
CA VAL A 83 4.45 -5.78 -1.09
C VAL A 83 3.70 -6.18 -2.37
N PRO A 84 2.67 -5.43 -2.78
CA PRO A 84 1.99 -5.66 -4.05
C PRO A 84 2.98 -5.57 -5.20
N LEU A 85 2.83 -6.48 -6.15
CA LEU A 85 3.61 -6.54 -7.38
C LEU A 85 2.74 -6.09 -8.54
N TYR A 86 3.17 -5.03 -9.19
CA TYR A 86 2.54 -4.51 -10.39
C TYR A 86 3.40 -4.81 -11.62
N HIS A 87 2.75 -5.04 -12.75
CA HIS A 87 3.37 -5.27 -14.05
C HIS A 87 2.84 -4.28 -15.08
N SER A 88 3.72 -3.81 -15.96
CA SER A 88 3.39 -2.95 -17.09
C SER A 88 4.31 -3.22 -18.28
N LYS A 89 3.83 -2.92 -19.50
CA LYS A 89 4.60 -2.89 -20.75
C LYS A 89 4.83 -1.47 -21.27
N ASP A 90 4.19 -0.47 -20.63
CA ASP A 90 4.13 0.89 -21.15
C ASP A 90 4.32 1.98 -20.10
N LEU A 91 4.62 1.62 -18.85
CA LEU A 91 4.80 2.51 -17.70
C LEU A 91 3.53 3.23 -17.19
N VAL A 92 2.44 3.24 -17.94
CA VAL A 92 1.21 3.97 -17.59
C VAL A 92 0.03 3.06 -17.30
N SER A 93 0.02 1.85 -17.85
CA SER A 93 -0.99 0.82 -17.62
C SER A 93 -0.42 -0.25 -16.69
N TRP A 94 -0.86 -0.23 -15.44
CA TRP A 94 -0.36 -1.13 -14.41
C TRP A 94 -1.41 -2.15 -13.99
N GLU A 95 -1.03 -3.41 -13.99
CA GLU A 95 -1.82 -4.52 -13.48
C GLU A 95 -1.26 -5.00 -12.14
N HIS A 96 -2.10 -5.15 -11.12
CA HIS A 96 -1.73 -5.76 -9.84
C HIS A 96 -1.75 -7.28 -10.03
N VAL A 97 -0.59 -7.88 -10.23
CA VAL A 97 -0.45 -9.29 -10.65
C VAL A 97 -0.21 -10.27 -9.49
N GLY A 98 0.07 -9.77 -8.29
CA GLY A 98 0.31 -10.58 -7.11
C GLY A 98 0.90 -9.77 -5.97
N ASN A 99 1.43 -10.47 -4.97
CA ASN A 99 2.12 -9.88 -3.84
C ASN A 99 3.41 -10.66 -3.56
N VAL A 100 4.52 -9.95 -3.37
CA VAL A 100 5.85 -10.56 -3.14
C VAL A 100 5.89 -11.33 -1.82
N LEU A 101 5.27 -10.77 -0.78
CA LEU A 101 5.20 -11.38 0.56
C LEU A 101 3.78 -11.92 0.79
N SER A 102 3.48 -13.04 0.16
CA SER A 102 2.13 -13.63 0.12
C SER A 102 1.90 -14.77 1.14
N ARG A 103 2.96 -15.25 1.80
CA ARG A 103 2.86 -16.32 2.79
C ARG A 103 3.03 -15.79 4.22
N PRO A 104 2.28 -16.31 5.20
CA PRO A 104 2.41 -15.91 6.61
C PRO A 104 3.84 -16.07 7.16
N SER A 105 4.58 -17.08 6.70
CA SER A 105 5.99 -17.32 7.07
C SER A 105 6.92 -16.16 6.69
N GLN A 106 6.58 -15.42 5.63
CA GLN A 106 7.37 -14.29 5.16
C GLN A 106 7.18 -13.02 6.00
N LEU A 107 6.05 -12.89 6.72
CA LEU A 107 5.70 -11.73 7.56
C LEU A 107 5.16 -12.13 8.93
N PRO A 108 5.90 -12.88 9.76
CA PRO A 108 5.42 -13.36 11.05
C PRO A 108 5.36 -12.26 12.12
N TRP A 109 5.69 -11.02 11.79
CA TRP A 109 5.87 -9.93 12.76
C TRP A 109 4.74 -8.90 12.75
N LEU A 110 3.72 -9.01 11.90
CA LEU A 110 2.72 -7.95 11.71
C LEU A 110 1.73 -7.81 12.87
N GLU A 111 1.46 -8.91 13.60
CA GLU A 111 0.47 -8.89 14.69
C GLU A 111 0.83 -7.84 15.76
N GLY A 112 -0.14 -6.99 16.10
CA GLY A 112 0.00 -5.95 17.13
C GLY A 112 0.73 -4.69 16.68
N LEU A 113 1.25 -4.63 15.46
CA LEU A 113 1.87 -3.40 14.94
C LEU A 113 0.80 -2.33 14.64
N SER A 114 1.21 -1.07 14.64
CA SER A 114 0.34 0.00 14.11
C SER A 114 0.09 -0.21 12.62
N ILE A 115 -1.18 -0.14 12.20
CA ILE A 115 -1.58 -0.36 10.80
C ILE A 115 -0.90 0.65 9.86
N ASP A 116 -0.77 1.89 10.30
CA ASP A 116 -0.31 3.00 9.46
C ASP A 116 1.09 3.54 9.82
N LYS A 117 1.76 2.95 10.82
CA LYS A 117 3.10 3.37 11.31
C LYS A 117 4.06 2.21 11.58
N GLY A 118 3.61 0.99 11.48
CA GLY A 118 4.42 -0.23 11.62
C GLY A 118 4.35 -1.08 10.37
N GLY A 119 5.11 -2.19 10.33
CA GLY A 119 5.07 -3.18 9.26
C GLY A 119 6.00 -2.86 8.09
N VAL A 120 5.60 -3.21 6.88
CA VAL A 120 6.47 -3.24 5.70
C VAL A 120 6.58 -1.86 5.05
N TYR A 121 7.79 -1.26 5.14
CA TYR A 121 8.15 0.03 4.55
C TYR A 121 8.92 -0.17 3.25
N ALA A 122 8.90 0.82 2.38
CA ALA A 122 9.77 1.06 1.24
C ALA A 122 10.47 -0.20 0.66
N PRO A 123 9.73 -1.09 -0.02
CA PRO A 123 10.35 -2.21 -0.70
C PRO A 123 11.11 -1.70 -1.93
N ALA A 124 12.34 -2.19 -2.12
CA ALA A 124 13.12 -1.92 -3.32
C ALA A 124 13.27 -3.19 -4.16
N LEU A 125 12.90 -3.11 -5.43
CA LEU A 125 12.94 -4.21 -6.38
C LEU A 125 14.09 -4.03 -7.36
N SER A 126 15.00 -4.99 -7.42
CA SER A 126 16.15 -4.95 -8.32
C SER A 126 16.32 -6.30 -9.03
N TYR A 127 16.85 -6.26 -10.24
CA TYR A 127 17.24 -7.45 -11.00
C TYR A 127 18.75 -7.54 -11.11
N ASN A 128 19.31 -8.69 -10.70
CA ASN A 128 20.72 -8.98 -10.89
C ASN A 128 20.94 -9.72 -12.22
N PRO A 129 21.52 -9.08 -13.24
CA PRO A 129 21.72 -9.70 -14.54
C PRO A 129 22.79 -10.82 -14.52
N HIS A 130 23.73 -10.80 -13.57
CA HIS A 130 24.81 -11.79 -13.47
C HIS A 130 24.32 -13.17 -13.03
N ASN A 131 23.27 -13.21 -12.20
CA ASN A 131 22.68 -14.48 -11.77
C ASN A 131 21.20 -14.63 -12.16
N GLN A 132 20.67 -13.69 -12.96
CA GLN A 132 19.28 -13.70 -13.49
C GLN A 132 18.23 -13.87 -12.38
N THR A 133 18.34 -13.07 -11.32
CA THR A 133 17.47 -13.16 -10.14
C THR A 133 16.91 -11.79 -9.78
N TYR A 134 15.62 -11.76 -9.49
CA TYR A 134 14.98 -10.62 -8.86
C TYR A 134 15.22 -10.65 -7.35
N TYR A 135 15.55 -9.52 -6.78
CA TYR A 135 15.72 -9.28 -5.37
C TYR A 135 14.73 -8.21 -4.93
N MET A 136 13.94 -8.49 -3.92
CA MET A 136 13.16 -7.48 -3.22
C MET A 136 13.68 -7.37 -1.80
N ILE A 137 14.11 -6.18 -1.42
CA ILE A 137 14.62 -5.86 -0.08
C ILE A 137 13.71 -4.82 0.57
N THR A 138 13.49 -4.93 1.87
CA THR A 138 12.58 -4.03 2.59
C THR A 138 12.87 -4.00 4.08
N THR A 139 12.20 -3.10 4.79
CA THR A 139 12.22 -2.99 6.24
C THR A 139 10.86 -3.31 6.82
N CYS A 140 10.79 -4.23 7.81
CA CYS A 140 9.63 -4.33 8.70
C CYS A 140 9.88 -3.50 9.95
N VAL A 141 9.16 -2.37 10.10
CA VAL A 141 9.28 -1.46 11.24
C VAL A 141 8.40 -1.94 12.37
N MET A 142 9.01 -2.16 13.54
CA MET A 142 8.34 -2.67 14.74
C MET A 142 7.84 -1.51 15.61
N ASN A 143 6.52 -1.32 15.71
CA ASN A 143 5.85 -0.34 16.61
C ASN A 143 6.45 1.07 16.61
N GLY A 144 6.76 1.61 15.42
CA GLY A 144 7.33 2.95 15.33
C GLY A 144 8.79 3.04 15.79
N GLY A 145 9.51 1.93 15.80
CA GLY A 145 10.93 1.85 16.14
C GLY A 145 11.23 1.26 17.51
N GLU A 146 10.25 1.01 18.37
CA GLU A 146 10.45 0.44 19.72
C GLU A 146 10.73 -1.06 19.67
N GLY A 147 11.18 -1.72 18.90
CA GLY A 147 11.56 -3.14 18.80
C GLY A 147 12.68 -3.36 17.80
N GLY A 148 13.19 -2.26 17.25
CA GLY A 148 14.14 -2.26 16.16
C GLY A 148 13.48 -2.58 14.81
N SER A 149 14.08 -2.10 13.72
CA SER A 149 13.67 -2.45 12.36
C SER A 149 14.29 -3.80 11.99
N LYS A 150 13.61 -4.54 11.11
CA LYS A 150 14.12 -5.80 10.54
C LYS A 150 14.29 -5.59 9.04
N ASN A 151 15.53 -5.40 8.61
CA ASN A 151 15.84 -5.41 7.20
C ASN A 151 16.00 -6.85 6.71
N PHE A 152 15.39 -7.17 5.59
CA PHE A 152 15.43 -8.49 4.99
C PHE A 152 15.21 -8.42 3.48
N TYR A 153 15.59 -9.47 2.79
CA TYR A 153 15.31 -9.62 1.37
C TYR A 153 14.70 -10.99 1.05
N VAL A 154 14.01 -11.04 -0.09
CA VAL A 154 13.54 -12.28 -0.74
C VAL A 154 13.93 -12.26 -2.20
N THR A 155 14.01 -13.44 -2.82
CA THR A 155 14.44 -13.59 -4.22
C THR A 155 13.46 -14.43 -5.02
N SER A 156 13.42 -14.19 -6.34
CA SER A 156 12.73 -15.04 -7.31
C SER A 156 13.43 -15.04 -8.66
N LYS A 157 13.33 -16.14 -9.39
CA LYS A 157 13.73 -16.22 -10.81
C LYS A 157 12.63 -15.71 -11.75
N ASN A 158 11.41 -15.68 -11.27
CA ASN A 158 10.24 -15.21 -12.00
C ASN A 158 9.37 -14.39 -11.05
N PRO A 159 9.21 -13.09 -11.28
CA PRO A 159 8.44 -12.23 -10.36
C PRO A 159 6.96 -12.66 -10.21
N MET A 160 6.40 -13.33 -11.23
CA MET A 160 5.05 -13.93 -11.19
C MET A 160 5.04 -15.29 -10.48
N GLY A 161 6.18 -15.81 -10.10
CA GLY A 161 6.31 -17.10 -9.42
C GLY A 161 6.45 -16.97 -7.91
N GLU A 162 6.97 -18.03 -7.31
CA GLU A 162 7.21 -18.06 -5.87
C GLU A 162 8.44 -17.23 -5.49
N TRP A 163 8.32 -16.44 -4.43
CA TRP A 163 9.42 -15.72 -3.78
C TRP A 163 9.94 -16.54 -2.59
N SER A 164 11.25 -16.45 -2.33
CA SER A 164 11.91 -17.17 -1.24
C SER A 164 11.35 -16.79 0.14
N GLU A 165 11.72 -17.57 1.16
CA GLU A 165 11.61 -17.13 2.54
C GLU A 165 12.55 -15.94 2.81
N PRO A 166 12.23 -15.06 3.80
CA PRO A 166 13.02 -13.89 4.12
C PRO A 166 14.41 -14.26 4.64
N VAL A 167 15.42 -13.58 4.13
CA VAL A 167 16.77 -13.59 4.67
C VAL A 167 17.01 -12.30 5.42
N LEU A 168 17.15 -12.38 6.74
CA LEU A 168 17.40 -11.24 7.61
C LEU A 168 18.81 -10.68 7.39
N LEU A 169 18.93 -9.36 7.47
CA LEU A 169 20.16 -8.58 7.33
C LEU A 169 20.41 -7.75 8.60
N PRO A 170 20.82 -8.37 9.71
CA PRO A 170 21.02 -7.66 10.97
C PRO A 170 22.15 -6.61 10.93
N GLU A 171 23.07 -6.72 9.96
CA GLU A 171 24.17 -5.77 9.75
C GLU A 171 23.72 -4.51 8.98
N VAL A 172 22.53 -4.53 8.36
CA VAL A 172 21.94 -3.39 7.69
C VAL A 172 21.03 -2.69 8.67
N GLU A 173 21.53 -1.63 9.29
CA GLU A 173 20.77 -0.81 10.25
C GLU A 173 19.82 0.17 9.56
N GLY A 174 18.89 0.73 10.34
CA GLY A 174 17.96 1.76 9.86
C GLY A 174 16.86 1.23 8.98
N ILE A 175 16.52 2.00 7.92
CA ILE A 175 15.38 1.70 7.05
C ILE A 175 15.72 1.94 5.57
N ASP A 176 14.79 1.59 4.69
CA ASP A 176 14.79 1.85 3.24
C ASP A 176 16.05 1.31 2.53
N PRO A 177 16.39 0.03 2.68
CA PRO A 177 17.51 -0.54 1.94
C PRO A 177 17.15 -0.74 0.48
N SER A 178 18.13 -0.58 -0.43
CA SER A 178 18.03 -0.99 -1.83
C SER A 178 19.29 -1.71 -2.30
N PHE A 179 19.13 -2.64 -3.25
CA PHE A 179 20.26 -3.29 -3.90
C PHE A 179 20.78 -2.48 -5.09
N PHE A 180 22.08 -2.45 -5.23
CA PHE A 180 22.77 -2.04 -6.45
C PHE A 180 23.68 -3.16 -6.93
N PHE A 181 23.50 -3.61 -8.18
CA PHE A 181 24.33 -4.61 -8.84
C PHE A 181 25.20 -3.93 -9.90
N ASP A 182 26.52 -3.90 -9.66
CA ASP A 182 27.47 -3.23 -10.55
C ASP A 182 27.86 -4.12 -11.75
N ASP A 183 28.37 -3.51 -12.80
CA ASP A 183 28.79 -4.17 -14.04
C ASP A 183 29.95 -5.16 -13.84
N ASP A 184 30.76 -4.96 -12.80
CA ASP A 184 31.87 -5.84 -12.43
C ASP A 184 31.44 -7.12 -11.68
N GLY A 185 30.14 -7.28 -11.47
CA GLY A 185 29.55 -8.42 -10.77
C GLY A 185 29.44 -8.27 -9.25
N LYS A 186 29.92 -7.17 -8.70
CA LYS A 186 29.73 -6.85 -7.29
C LYS A 186 28.32 -6.37 -7.01
N ALA A 187 27.89 -6.60 -5.78
CA ALA A 187 26.60 -6.16 -5.29
C ALA A 187 26.77 -5.33 -4.01
N TYR A 188 25.87 -4.39 -3.82
CA TYR A 188 25.87 -3.49 -2.68
C TYR A 188 24.45 -3.30 -2.16
N ILE A 189 24.34 -3.01 -0.86
CA ILE A 189 23.13 -2.54 -0.22
C ILE A 189 23.38 -1.11 0.23
N VAL A 190 22.54 -0.17 -0.20
CA VAL A 190 22.52 1.20 0.28
C VAL A 190 21.28 1.41 1.14
N HIS A 191 21.44 2.13 2.25
CA HIS A 191 20.36 2.28 3.23
C HIS A 191 20.50 3.57 4.04
N LYS A 192 19.40 4.00 4.68
CA LYS A 192 19.45 5.04 5.71
C LYS A 192 20.00 4.43 6.98
N SER A 193 21.05 5.03 7.53
CA SER A 193 21.66 4.59 8.78
C SER A 193 20.85 4.99 10.00
N ASP A 194 20.98 4.21 11.10
CA ASP A 194 20.46 4.59 12.40
C ASP A 194 21.21 5.79 13.02
N GLU A 195 20.58 6.46 13.99
CA GLU A 195 21.01 7.74 14.55
C GLU A 195 22.24 7.69 15.47
N HIS A 196 22.87 6.54 15.67
CA HIS A 196 24.02 6.37 16.59
C HIS A 196 25.31 7.07 16.17
N SER A 197 25.28 7.72 15.03
CA SER A 197 26.38 8.57 14.54
C SER A 197 26.27 9.99 15.07
N PRO A 198 27.38 10.73 15.23
CA PRO A 198 27.33 12.12 15.64
C PRO A 198 26.44 12.92 14.72
N VAL A 199 25.28 13.32 15.26
CA VAL A 199 24.27 14.10 14.54
C VAL A 199 24.86 15.48 14.27
N LYS A 200 25.05 15.83 13.01
CA LYS A 200 25.59 17.16 12.63
C LYS A 200 24.62 18.30 12.98
N TRP A 201 23.30 18.03 12.86
CA TRP A 201 22.19 18.92 13.23
C TRP A 201 20.91 18.13 13.47
N SER A 202 19.89 18.77 14.03
CA SER A 202 18.56 18.15 14.22
C SER A 202 17.99 17.62 12.90
N ASN A 203 17.43 16.43 12.91
CA ASN A 203 16.87 15.72 11.75
C ASN A 203 17.89 15.28 10.67
N TYR A 204 19.20 15.40 10.91
CA TYR A 204 20.19 14.80 10.02
C TYR A 204 20.05 13.27 10.03
N ARG A 205 20.11 12.68 8.85
CA ARG A 205 20.17 11.23 8.66
C ARG A 205 21.27 10.93 7.67
N ALA A 206 22.13 9.99 8.00
CA ALA A 206 23.18 9.54 7.11
C ALA A 206 22.70 8.41 6.22
N LEU A 207 23.29 8.34 5.03
CA LEU A 207 23.16 7.18 4.15
C LEU A 207 24.44 6.35 4.25
N SER A 208 24.32 5.04 4.17
CA SER A 208 25.43 4.09 4.23
C SER A 208 25.32 3.05 3.12
N ILE A 209 26.46 2.48 2.77
CA ILE A 209 26.58 1.41 1.78
C ILE A 209 27.41 0.26 2.38
N ILE A 210 27.01 -0.97 2.09
CA ILE A 210 27.76 -2.18 2.43
C ILE A 210 27.83 -3.11 1.22
N GLU A 211 28.97 -3.77 1.00
CA GLU A 211 29.12 -4.78 -0.04
C GLU A 211 28.32 -6.04 0.32
N PHE A 212 27.73 -6.67 -0.67
CA PHE A 212 26.89 -7.86 -0.52
C PHE A 212 27.39 -8.99 -1.43
N ASP A 213 27.57 -10.17 -0.89
CA ASP A 213 27.93 -11.36 -1.66
C ASP A 213 26.67 -12.14 -2.05
N THR A 214 26.34 -12.12 -3.33
CA THR A 214 25.15 -12.81 -3.89
C THR A 214 25.26 -14.33 -3.87
N GLN A 215 26.44 -14.91 -3.66
CA GLN A 215 26.63 -16.36 -3.58
C GLN A 215 26.33 -16.87 -2.18
N THR A 216 26.82 -16.16 -1.17
CA THR A 216 26.57 -16.51 0.24
C THR A 216 25.30 -15.92 0.82
N GLY A 217 24.74 -14.90 0.17
CA GLY A 217 23.56 -14.15 0.64
C GLY A 217 23.85 -13.29 1.87
N LYS A 218 25.10 -12.85 2.06
CA LYS A 218 25.55 -12.10 3.25
C LYS A 218 26.24 -10.79 2.87
N THR A 219 26.22 -9.86 3.80
CA THR A 219 27.02 -8.64 3.74
C THR A 219 28.51 -8.94 3.91
N VAL A 220 29.37 -8.10 3.34
CA VAL A 220 30.82 -8.21 3.38
C VAL A 220 31.44 -6.95 3.97
N GLY A 221 32.17 -7.07 5.06
CA GLY A 221 32.79 -5.94 5.75
C GLY A 221 31.80 -5.14 6.58
N GLU A 222 32.17 -3.89 6.89
CA GLU A 222 31.37 -2.96 7.69
C GLU A 222 30.69 -1.94 6.80
N PRO A 223 29.50 -1.41 7.17
CA PRO A 223 28.85 -0.35 6.44
C PRO A 223 29.73 0.92 6.36
N VAL A 224 29.85 1.47 5.17
CA VAL A 224 30.58 2.71 4.92
C VAL A 224 29.57 3.85 4.78
N ARG A 225 29.67 4.86 5.65
CA ARG A 225 28.87 6.08 5.53
C ARG A 225 29.34 6.88 4.33
N PHE A 226 28.41 7.36 3.51
CA PHE A 226 28.74 8.26 2.42
C PHE A 226 29.34 9.57 2.94
N LYS A 227 30.46 9.95 2.33
CA LYS A 227 31.02 11.29 2.49
C LYS A 227 30.30 12.21 1.52
N GLU A 228 29.51 13.11 2.07
CA GLU A 228 28.81 14.15 1.32
C GLU A 228 29.77 15.34 1.14
N GLU A 229 30.18 15.60 -0.10
CA GLU A 229 30.96 16.80 -0.43
C GLU A 229 30.04 17.94 -0.87
N GLY A 230 30.32 19.13 -0.40
CA GLY A 230 29.61 20.38 -0.78
C GLY A 230 28.33 20.62 0.02
N VAL A 231 28.12 19.90 1.12
CA VAL A 231 27.02 20.17 2.03
C VAL A 231 27.50 21.02 3.20
N GLY A 232 27.18 22.31 3.16
CA GLY A 232 27.41 23.22 4.28
C GLY A 232 26.28 23.15 5.32
N PRO A 233 26.49 23.72 6.54
CA PRO A 233 25.44 23.80 7.57
C PRO A 233 24.19 24.57 7.13
N GLU A 234 24.30 25.41 6.13
CA GLU A 234 23.21 26.16 5.49
C GLU A 234 22.33 25.30 4.58
N GLU A 235 22.86 24.21 4.04
CA GLU A 235 22.14 23.25 3.18
C GLU A 235 21.55 22.08 3.97
N ARG A 236 21.07 22.30 5.15
CA ARG A 236 20.57 21.29 6.10
C ARG A 236 19.81 20.17 5.40
N LEU A 237 20.50 19.04 5.19
CA LEU A 237 19.86 17.81 4.76
C LEU A 237 18.99 17.30 5.91
N GLU A 238 17.67 17.30 5.70
CA GLU A 238 16.75 16.84 6.70
C GLU A 238 16.16 15.49 6.27
N ARG A 239 16.35 14.46 7.10
CA ARG A 239 15.71 13.16 6.97
C ARG A 239 15.96 12.49 5.63
N ASN A 240 17.22 12.38 5.22
CA ASN A 240 17.57 11.60 4.04
C ASN A 240 17.16 10.13 4.23
N GLU A 241 16.45 9.59 3.24
CA GLU A 241 15.93 8.22 3.25
C GLU A 241 15.69 7.73 1.81
N GLY A 242 15.28 6.47 1.62
CA GLY A 242 14.95 5.91 0.31
C GLY A 242 16.08 5.98 -0.71
N PRO A 243 17.34 5.60 -0.38
CA PRO A 243 18.46 5.75 -1.32
C PRO A 243 18.42 4.71 -2.43
N HIS A 244 18.66 5.14 -3.68
CA HIS A 244 18.90 4.29 -4.83
C HIS A 244 20.19 4.69 -5.55
N ILE A 245 21.00 3.71 -5.97
CA ILE A 245 22.23 3.94 -6.76
C ILE A 245 22.02 3.46 -8.19
N TYR A 246 22.50 4.26 -9.14
CA TYR A 246 22.54 3.96 -10.57
C TYR A 246 23.93 4.22 -11.12
N LYS A 247 24.39 3.38 -12.07
CA LYS A 247 25.59 3.63 -12.84
C LYS A 247 25.19 4.01 -14.26
N ILE A 248 25.49 5.25 -14.63
CA ILE A 248 25.10 5.84 -15.92
C ILE A 248 26.34 6.50 -16.51
N ASP A 249 26.73 6.09 -17.72
CA ASP A 249 27.93 6.59 -18.42
C ASP A 249 29.21 6.57 -17.56
N GLY A 250 29.37 5.48 -16.79
CA GLY A 250 30.53 5.23 -15.92
C GLY A 250 30.58 6.10 -14.64
N LYS A 251 29.51 6.86 -14.34
CA LYS A 251 29.34 7.62 -13.10
C LYS A 251 28.28 6.98 -12.22
N TYR A 252 28.44 7.11 -10.92
CA TYR A 252 27.48 6.65 -9.91
C TYR A 252 26.58 7.81 -9.49
N TYR A 253 25.29 7.60 -9.63
CA TYR A 253 24.26 8.56 -9.18
C TYR A 253 23.57 7.97 -7.97
N LEU A 254 23.45 8.76 -6.92
CA LEU A 254 22.69 8.42 -5.72
C LEU A 254 21.49 9.35 -5.64
N LEU A 255 20.30 8.78 -5.67
CA LEU A 255 19.03 9.45 -5.41
C LEU A 255 18.64 9.20 -3.97
N ALA A 256 18.03 10.18 -3.32
CA ALA A 256 17.49 10.01 -1.97
C ALA A 256 16.35 11.01 -1.69
N ALA A 257 15.36 10.57 -0.95
CA ALA A 257 14.32 11.45 -0.42
C ALA A 257 14.87 12.36 0.68
N GLU A 258 14.33 13.56 0.81
CA GLU A 258 14.60 14.48 1.92
C GLU A 258 13.35 15.24 2.38
N GLY A 259 13.39 15.86 3.56
CA GLY A 259 12.34 16.72 4.11
C GLY A 259 11.26 15.97 4.89
N GLY A 260 11.31 14.65 4.92
CA GLY A 260 10.29 13.79 5.55
C GLY A 260 8.98 13.79 4.74
N THR A 261 7.95 13.09 5.23
CA THR A 261 6.77 12.66 4.48
C THR A 261 5.65 13.70 4.30
N ASN A 262 5.91 14.97 4.59
CA ASN A 262 4.91 16.03 4.49
C ASN A 262 5.11 16.92 3.23
N TRP A 263 4.45 18.08 3.18
CA TRP A 263 4.49 18.98 2.01
C TRP A 263 5.90 19.48 1.61
N VAL A 264 6.92 19.39 2.49
CA VAL A 264 8.31 19.75 2.17
C VAL A 264 9.11 18.59 1.58
N HIS A 265 8.52 17.41 1.45
CA HIS A 265 9.12 16.22 0.84
C HIS A 265 9.69 16.51 -0.54
N SER A 266 10.83 15.92 -0.85
CA SER A 266 11.57 16.16 -2.07
C SER A 266 12.46 14.97 -2.40
N GLU A 267 13.00 14.93 -3.62
CA GLU A 267 14.05 14.02 -4.05
C GLU A 267 15.32 14.80 -4.37
N VAL A 268 16.47 14.31 -3.93
CA VAL A 268 17.77 14.90 -4.21
C VAL A 268 18.68 13.92 -4.93
N CYS A 269 19.63 14.47 -5.71
CA CYS A 269 20.58 13.69 -6.49
C CYS A 269 22.02 14.09 -6.15
N TYR A 270 22.88 13.06 -6.11
CA TYR A 270 24.32 13.17 -5.95
C TYR A 270 25.01 12.38 -7.06
N ARG A 271 26.30 12.68 -7.34
CA ARG A 271 27.12 11.96 -8.31
C ARG A 271 28.53 11.74 -7.80
N ALA A 272 29.09 10.57 -8.11
CA ALA A 272 30.45 10.16 -7.76
C ALA A 272 31.16 9.44 -8.91
N ASP A 273 32.47 9.31 -8.80
CA ASP A 273 33.30 8.50 -9.71
C ASP A 273 33.52 7.08 -9.21
N SER A 274 33.14 6.79 -7.97
CA SER A 274 33.23 5.49 -7.31
C SER A 274 31.96 5.19 -6.54
N VAL A 275 31.61 3.89 -6.42
CA VAL A 275 30.41 3.46 -5.69
C VAL A 275 30.43 3.87 -4.21
N PHE A 276 31.61 3.98 -3.60
CA PHE A 276 31.75 4.46 -2.23
C PHE A 276 31.91 5.99 -2.12
N GLY A 277 31.80 6.71 -3.24
CA GLY A 277 31.95 8.16 -3.29
C GLY A 277 33.41 8.64 -3.38
N PRO A 278 33.71 9.92 -3.02
CA PRO A 278 32.77 10.89 -2.41
C PRO A 278 31.66 11.32 -3.35
N TYR A 279 30.45 11.42 -2.83
CA TYR A 279 29.28 11.86 -3.58
C TYR A 279 29.10 13.37 -3.52
N ARG A 280 29.16 14.01 -4.67
CA ARG A 280 28.93 15.45 -4.81
C ARG A 280 27.45 15.73 -5.03
N ARG A 281 26.87 16.54 -4.14
CA ARG A 281 25.49 17.01 -4.24
C ARG A 281 25.30 17.90 -5.47
N TRP A 282 24.19 17.73 -6.20
CA TRP A 282 23.83 18.64 -7.27
C TRP A 282 23.48 20.03 -6.71
N SER A 283 24.07 21.07 -7.27
CA SER A 283 23.87 22.45 -6.78
C SER A 283 22.46 23.01 -7.01
N ARG A 284 21.66 22.35 -7.85
CA ARG A 284 20.28 22.73 -8.15
C ARG A 284 19.25 21.78 -7.53
N ASN A 285 19.64 20.97 -6.55
CA ASN A 285 18.70 20.16 -5.79
C ASN A 285 17.61 21.02 -5.13
N PRO A 286 16.39 20.47 -4.93
CA PRO A 286 15.98 19.10 -5.20
C PRO A 286 15.73 18.83 -6.68
N MET A 287 15.96 17.58 -7.13
CA MET A 287 15.67 17.13 -8.47
C MET A 287 14.17 16.92 -8.73
N LEU A 288 13.40 16.72 -7.68
CA LEU A 288 11.94 16.62 -7.68
C LEU A 288 11.40 17.25 -6.40
N THR A 289 10.45 18.16 -6.53
CA THR A 289 9.70 18.69 -5.39
C THR A 289 8.44 19.42 -5.85
N GLN A 290 7.48 19.57 -4.94
CA GLN A 290 6.31 20.45 -5.08
C GLN A 290 6.22 21.48 -3.92
N ARG A 291 7.23 21.52 -3.04
CA ARG A 291 7.25 22.34 -1.82
C ARG A 291 7.21 23.86 -2.04
N LEU A 292 7.62 24.31 -3.23
CA LEU A 292 7.61 25.74 -3.58
C LEU A 292 6.25 26.22 -4.11
N LEU A 293 5.32 25.32 -4.35
CA LEU A 293 4.01 25.62 -4.89
C LEU A 293 2.98 25.79 -3.78
N LYS A 294 2.00 26.67 -4.02
CA LYS A 294 0.87 26.83 -3.08
C LYS A 294 0.08 25.53 -2.96
N THR A 295 -0.19 25.09 -1.74
CA THR A 295 -0.95 23.85 -1.47
C THR A 295 -2.43 23.98 -1.79
N ASN A 296 -2.98 25.20 -1.80
CA ASN A 296 -4.38 25.50 -2.12
C ASN A 296 -4.63 25.81 -3.60
N ARG A 297 -3.72 25.46 -4.50
CA ARG A 297 -3.97 25.52 -5.96
C ARG A 297 -4.98 24.46 -6.39
N ASN A 298 -5.57 24.64 -7.57
CA ASN A 298 -6.49 23.66 -8.11
C ASN A 298 -5.80 22.30 -8.31
N LEU A 299 -6.39 21.23 -7.80
CA LEU A 299 -5.89 19.84 -7.88
C LEU A 299 -4.39 19.73 -7.54
N PRO A 300 -3.98 20.10 -6.33
CA PRO A 300 -2.58 20.09 -5.98
C PRO A 300 -2.07 18.66 -5.88
N VAL A 301 -0.88 18.39 -6.46
CA VAL A 301 -0.03 17.28 -6.04
C VAL A 301 0.98 17.85 -5.06
N THR A 302 1.10 17.26 -3.88
CA THR A 302 1.99 17.67 -2.80
C THR A 302 2.90 16.52 -2.39
N SER A 303 3.87 16.77 -1.53
CA SER A 303 4.72 15.73 -0.91
C SER A 303 5.46 14.85 -1.91
N ALA A 304 5.82 15.36 -3.09
CA ALA A 304 6.47 14.58 -4.14
C ALA A 304 7.94 14.29 -3.80
N GLY A 305 8.32 13.02 -3.84
CA GLY A 305 9.68 12.52 -3.56
C GLY A 305 9.70 11.00 -3.45
N HIS A 306 10.76 10.43 -2.86
CA HIS A 306 11.01 9.00 -2.73
C HIS A 306 10.91 8.33 -4.10
N ALA A 307 11.79 8.79 -5.01
CA ALA A 307 11.73 8.41 -6.41
C ALA A 307 12.70 7.29 -6.75
N ASP A 308 12.25 6.40 -7.63
CA ASP A 308 13.07 5.43 -8.35
C ASP A 308 13.01 5.72 -9.85
N ILE A 309 14.11 5.51 -10.60
CA ILE A 309 14.17 5.83 -12.02
C ILE A 309 14.47 4.61 -12.88
N VAL A 310 13.90 4.60 -14.08
CA VAL A 310 14.06 3.49 -15.03
C VAL A 310 14.30 4.03 -16.44
N GLN A 311 15.13 3.31 -17.20
CA GLN A 311 15.36 3.60 -18.62
C GLN A 311 14.51 2.68 -19.50
N THR A 312 13.86 3.25 -20.53
CA THR A 312 13.14 2.47 -21.55
C THR A 312 14.13 1.82 -22.54
N PRO A 313 13.67 0.84 -23.34
CA PRO A 313 14.49 0.28 -24.43
C PRO A 313 15.01 1.33 -25.42
N GLU A 314 14.27 2.43 -25.61
CA GLU A 314 14.60 3.55 -26.51
C GLU A 314 15.59 4.53 -25.89
N GLY A 315 15.95 4.36 -24.60
CA GLY A 315 16.92 5.19 -23.88
C GLY A 315 16.31 6.40 -23.17
N GLU A 316 14.99 6.54 -23.15
CA GLU A 316 14.30 7.57 -22.36
C GLU A 316 14.29 7.19 -20.88
N TRP A 317 14.33 8.18 -19.99
CA TRP A 317 14.30 7.97 -18.54
C TRP A 317 13.00 8.47 -17.93
N TYR A 318 12.45 7.67 -17.03
CA TYR A 318 11.24 7.99 -16.28
C TYR A 318 11.49 7.78 -14.78
N ALA A 319 10.81 8.58 -13.98
CA ALA A 319 10.77 8.44 -12.53
C ALA A 319 9.37 8.02 -12.08
N VAL A 320 9.30 7.00 -11.25
CA VAL A 320 8.16 6.73 -10.37
C VAL A 320 8.47 7.34 -9.02
N PHE A 321 7.46 7.92 -8.36
CA PHE A 321 7.64 8.58 -7.07
C PHE A 321 6.30 8.69 -6.35
N LEU A 322 6.33 8.90 -5.04
CA LEU A 322 5.11 9.15 -4.29
C LEU A 322 4.69 10.62 -4.35
N GLY A 323 3.37 10.84 -4.21
CA GLY A 323 2.76 12.15 -4.05
C GLY A 323 1.37 12.03 -3.44
N CYS A 324 0.83 13.14 -2.94
CA CYS A 324 -0.51 13.22 -2.38
C CYS A 324 -1.40 14.15 -3.19
N ARG A 325 -2.69 13.84 -3.26
CA ARG A 325 -3.75 14.71 -3.81
C ARG A 325 -4.68 15.17 -2.70
N PRO A 326 -4.28 16.14 -1.85
CA PRO A 326 -5.14 16.57 -0.76
C PRO A 326 -6.35 17.35 -1.25
N TRP A 327 -7.41 17.36 -0.43
CA TRP A 327 -8.45 18.37 -0.53
C TRP A 327 -7.87 19.77 -0.26
N ASN A 328 -8.64 20.81 -0.53
CA ASN A 328 -8.18 22.20 -0.41
C ASN A 328 -7.67 22.61 0.99
N ASP A 329 -7.95 21.83 2.02
CA ASP A 329 -7.49 22.03 3.40
C ASP A 329 -6.22 21.24 3.76
N GLY A 330 -5.67 20.49 2.82
CA GLY A 330 -4.45 19.70 3.01
C GLY A 330 -4.66 18.29 3.53
N GLU A 331 -5.92 17.86 3.71
CA GLU A 331 -6.28 16.49 4.11
C GLU A 331 -6.80 15.67 2.93
N ASP A 332 -6.75 14.37 3.02
CA ASP A 332 -7.31 13.42 2.06
C ASP A 332 -7.62 12.08 2.75
N HIS A 333 -8.19 11.14 2.02
CA HIS A 333 -8.30 9.74 2.44
C HIS A 333 -7.51 8.79 1.54
N LEU A 334 -6.83 9.31 0.51
CA LEU A 334 -6.08 8.51 -0.48
C LEU A 334 -4.68 8.17 -0.01
N GLY A 335 -4.04 9.08 0.73
CA GLY A 335 -2.64 8.94 1.14
C GLY A 335 -1.66 9.20 -0.01
N ARG A 336 -0.48 8.58 0.09
CA ARG A 336 0.60 8.74 -0.88
C ARG A 336 0.41 7.78 -2.05
N GLU A 337 0.23 8.29 -3.25
CA GLU A 337 -0.04 7.55 -4.49
C GLU A 337 1.21 7.50 -5.37
N THR A 338 1.28 6.59 -6.34
CA THR A 338 2.40 6.49 -7.28
C THR A 338 2.17 7.30 -8.54
N TYR A 339 3.12 8.19 -8.84
CA TYR A 339 3.15 9.06 -10.02
C TYR A 339 4.26 8.66 -10.98
N LEU A 340 4.10 9.02 -12.25
CA LEU A 340 5.10 8.85 -13.31
C LEU A 340 5.39 10.18 -13.98
N MET A 341 6.68 10.51 -14.16
CA MET A 341 7.14 11.69 -14.89
C MET A 341 8.41 11.37 -15.68
N PRO A 342 8.65 12.04 -16.84
CA PRO A 342 9.93 11.93 -17.53
C PRO A 342 11.05 12.56 -16.71
N VAL A 343 12.22 11.92 -16.76
CA VAL A 343 13.47 12.47 -16.24
C VAL A 343 14.17 13.25 -17.35
N LYS A 344 14.59 14.46 -17.03
CA LYS A 344 15.37 15.34 -17.90
C LYS A 344 16.81 15.36 -17.39
N TRP A 345 17.76 15.68 -18.26
CA TRP A 345 19.16 15.81 -17.92
C TRP A 345 19.61 17.27 -18.03
N SER A 346 20.27 17.74 -16.99
CA SER A 346 20.85 19.09 -16.97
C SER A 346 22.13 19.15 -17.81
N ALA A 347 22.55 20.36 -18.17
CA ALA A 347 23.79 20.56 -18.94
C ALA A 347 25.06 20.06 -18.22
N ASP A 348 25.05 20.01 -16.89
CA ASP A 348 26.13 19.46 -16.05
C ASP A 348 25.94 17.96 -15.74
N GLY A 349 24.98 17.31 -16.43
CA GLY A 349 24.80 15.85 -16.44
C GLY A 349 24.13 15.28 -15.18
N PHE A 350 23.26 16.05 -14.51
CA PHE A 350 22.43 15.52 -13.42
C PHE A 350 20.99 15.30 -13.86
N PRO A 351 20.33 14.23 -13.40
CA PRO A 351 18.91 13.98 -13.68
C PRO A 351 18.03 14.92 -12.86
N TYR A 352 16.87 15.30 -13.42
CA TYR A 352 15.83 16.00 -12.69
C TYR A 352 14.44 15.76 -13.29
N VAL A 353 13.41 15.85 -12.46
CA VAL A 353 12.01 15.69 -12.84
C VAL A 353 11.32 17.04 -12.89
N THR A 354 11.43 17.82 -11.81
CA THR A 354 10.86 19.18 -11.71
C THR A 354 11.92 20.16 -11.26
N GLN A 355 11.81 21.40 -11.75
CA GLN A 355 12.65 22.51 -11.30
C GLN A 355 11.77 23.72 -11.02
N CYS A 356 12.16 24.53 -10.02
CA CYS A 356 11.48 25.77 -9.67
C CYS A 356 9.99 25.59 -9.41
N LEU A 357 9.15 26.11 -10.31
CA LEU A 357 7.69 26.07 -10.24
C LEU A 357 7.06 25.04 -11.20
N ASP A 358 7.84 24.09 -11.71
CA ASP A 358 7.29 22.98 -12.50
C ASP A 358 6.28 22.17 -11.65
N THR A 359 5.16 21.80 -12.26
CA THR A 359 4.09 21.06 -11.57
C THR A 359 4.06 19.59 -11.98
N VAL A 360 3.75 18.74 -11.02
CA VAL A 360 3.26 17.38 -11.29
C VAL A 360 1.77 17.50 -11.65
N SER A 361 1.41 17.11 -12.87
CA SER A 361 0.05 17.23 -13.41
C SER A 361 -0.68 15.90 -13.35
N ILE A 362 -2.00 15.97 -13.12
CA ILE A 362 -2.88 14.79 -13.12
C ILE A 362 -3.05 14.22 -14.53
N LYS A 363 -3.18 15.05 -15.56
CA LYS A 363 -3.17 14.62 -16.97
C LYS A 363 -1.88 15.06 -17.64
N ARG A 364 -1.27 14.14 -18.35
CA ARG A 364 -0.03 14.38 -19.11
C ARG A 364 -0.09 13.75 -20.50
N ASN A 365 0.82 14.21 -21.35
CA ASN A 365 1.08 13.60 -22.64
C ASN A 365 2.55 13.22 -22.75
N LEU A 366 2.82 11.98 -23.17
CA LEU A 366 4.14 11.48 -23.52
C LEU A 366 4.12 11.01 -24.98
N PRO A 367 4.77 11.74 -25.90
CA PRO A 367 4.77 11.39 -27.33
C PRO A 367 5.35 9.99 -27.62
N SER A 368 6.25 9.49 -26.78
CA SER A 368 6.80 8.13 -26.87
C SER A 368 5.75 7.04 -26.63
N LEU A 369 4.67 7.34 -25.92
CA LEU A 369 3.54 6.44 -25.69
C LEU A 369 2.46 6.53 -26.80
N LYS A 370 2.80 6.98 -27.99
CA LYS A 370 1.87 7.04 -29.13
C LYS A 370 1.27 5.66 -29.41
N GLY A 371 -0.06 5.59 -29.40
CA GLY A 371 -0.79 4.34 -29.61
C GLY A 371 -1.08 3.55 -28.34
N VAL A 372 -0.57 3.95 -27.18
CA VAL A 372 -0.95 3.40 -25.88
C VAL A 372 -2.25 4.09 -25.43
N GLN A 373 -3.25 3.28 -25.10
CA GLN A 373 -4.43 3.72 -24.37
C GLN A 373 -4.28 3.21 -22.93
N GLN A 374 -4.09 4.13 -21.98
CA GLN A 374 -3.94 3.78 -20.58
C GLN A 374 -5.12 2.92 -20.11
N SER A 375 -4.79 1.84 -19.44
CA SER A 375 -5.72 0.89 -18.84
C SER A 375 -5.33 0.61 -17.38
N GLY A 376 -6.06 -0.28 -16.71
CA GLY A 376 -5.77 -0.65 -15.33
C GLY A 376 -6.46 0.27 -14.33
N GLN A 377 -5.74 0.65 -13.27
CA GLN A 377 -6.29 1.35 -12.10
C GLN A 377 -5.94 2.85 -12.08
N ALA A 378 -5.84 3.49 -13.24
CA ALA A 378 -5.67 4.93 -13.37
C ALA A 378 -6.96 5.60 -13.90
N GLY A 379 -7.21 6.85 -13.49
CA GLY A 379 -8.46 7.54 -13.80
C GLY A 379 -9.67 6.92 -13.07
N ASN A 380 -10.89 7.19 -13.55
CA ASN A 380 -12.08 6.52 -13.04
C ASN A 380 -12.20 5.11 -13.62
N PHE A 381 -12.46 4.15 -12.76
CA PHE A 381 -12.68 2.75 -13.14
C PHE A 381 -13.76 2.10 -12.27
N THR A 382 -14.32 1.01 -12.77
CA THR A 382 -15.17 0.11 -12.00
C THR A 382 -14.43 -1.18 -11.72
N TRP A 383 -14.47 -1.62 -10.46
CA TRP A 383 -13.90 -2.87 -10.00
C TRP A 383 -14.96 -3.66 -9.25
N ARG A 384 -15.10 -4.95 -9.59
CA ARG A 384 -16.08 -5.83 -8.96
C ARG A 384 -15.48 -7.20 -8.74
N ASP A 385 -15.75 -7.77 -7.59
CA ASP A 385 -15.48 -9.16 -7.25
C ASP A 385 -16.78 -9.83 -6.80
N ASP A 386 -17.18 -10.88 -7.47
CA ASP A 386 -18.33 -11.72 -7.14
C ASP A 386 -17.93 -12.96 -6.33
N PHE A 387 -16.64 -13.02 -5.97
CA PHE A 387 -16.06 -14.09 -5.17
C PHE A 387 -16.28 -15.50 -5.72
N SER A 388 -16.37 -15.63 -7.05
CA SER A 388 -16.54 -16.91 -7.74
C SER A 388 -15.27 -17.76 -7.78
N SER A 389 -14.09 -17.16 -7.53
CA SER A 389 -12.82 -17.86 -7.39
C SER A 389 -12.61 -18.39 -5.97
N PRO A 390 -12.03 -19.60 -5.80
CA PRO A 390 -11.64 -20.10 -4.48
C PRO A 390 -10.47 -19.34 -3.84
N THR A 391 -9.79 -18.50 -4.63
CA THR A 391 -8.68 -17.62 -4.17
C THR A 391 -9.10 -16.17 -4.28
N LEU A 392 -8.77 -15.38 -3.26
CA LEU A 392 -9.00 -13.93 -3.28
C LEU A 392 -8.13 -13.27 -4.35
N ARG A 393 -8.65 -12.23 -4.95
CA ARG A 393 -7.90 -11.38 -5.89
C ARG A 393 -6.76 -10.66 -5.17
N PRO A 394 -5.63 -10.35 -5.85
CA PRO A 394 -4.44 -9.78 -5.22
C PRO A 394 -4.66 -8.39 -4.59
N GLU A 395 -5.69 -7.67 -5.00
CA GLU A 395 -6.04 -6.36 -4.44
C GLU A 395 -6.63 -6.43 -3.02
N TRP A 396 -7.08 -7.62 -2.59
CA TRP A 396 -7.58 -7.80 -1.25
C TRP A 396 -6.45 -7.89 -0.23
N MET A 397 -6.63 -7.21 0.88
CA MET A 397 -5.72 -7.18 2.02
C MET A 397 -6.49 -7.45 3.31
N SER A 398 -5.82 -7.98 4.30
CA SER A 398 -6.30 -8.10 5.68
C SER A 398 -5.40 -7.30 6.62
N LEU A 399 -5.85 -7.09 7.85
CA LEU A 399 -5.07 -6.43 8.89
C LEU A 399 -4.21 -7.45 9.62
N TRP A 400 -2.92 -7.15 9.83
CA TRP A 400 -1.96 -7.87 10.68
C TRP A 400 -1.61 -9.31 10.31
N GLY A 401 -2.23 -9.91 9.32
CA GLY A 401 -1.88 -11.29 8.93
C GLY A 401 -2.89 -11.94 8.00
N ASP A 402 -2.74 -13.23 7.80
CA ASP A 402 -3.56 -14.03 6.91
C ASP A 402 -4.98 -14.20 7.41
N VAL A 403 -5.96 -13.85 6.57
CA VAL A 403 -7.39 -13.96 6.85
C VAL A 403 -7.95 -15.37 6.60
N SER A 404 -7.21 -16.27 5.98
CA SER A 404 -7.70 -17.60 5.56
C SER A 404 -8.35 -18.42 6.67
N PRO A 405 -7.99 -18.34 7.96
CA PRO A 405 -8.71 -19.03 9.03
C PRO A 405 -10.15 -18.56 9.20
N TRP A 406 -10.46 -17.36 8.75
CA TRP A 406 -11.75 -16.69 8.93
C TRP A 406 -12.54 -16.52 7.63
N CYS A 407 -11.94 -16.85 6.48
CA CYS A 407 -12.43 -16.49 5.15
C CYS A 407 -12.41 -17.68 4.21
N ARG A 408 -13.47 -17.84 3.41
CA ARG A 408 -13.48 -18.72 2.23
C ARG A 408 -14.28 -18.07 1.11
N SER A 409 -13.92 -18.36 -0.14
CA SER A 409 -14.59 -17.87 -1.35
C SER A 409 -14.87 -19.02 -2.34
N GLY A 410 -15.68 -18.77 -3.37
CA GLY A 410 -16.02 -19.75 -4.43
C GLY A 410 -17.42 -19.56 -5.00
N ASP A 411 -18.44 -19.41 -4.19
CA ASP A 411 -19.84 -19.08 -4.55
C ASP A 411 -20.35 -17.87 -3.75
N GLY A 412 -19.49 -16.89 -3.58
CA GLY A 412 -19.58 -15.79 -2.66
C GLY A 412 -18.43 -15.83 -1.67
N LEU A 413 -18.32 -14.79 -0.85
CA LEU A 413 -17.37 -14.70 0.25
C LEU A 413 -18.06 -15.03 1.57
N TYR A 414 -17.48 -15.94 2.34
CA TYR A 414 -17.95 -16.31 3.67
C TYR A 414 -16.94 -15.85 4.71
N LEU A 415 -17.37 -15.00 5.64
CA LEU A 415 -16.59 -14.56 6.77
C LEU A 415 -17.18 -15.11 8.07
N LYS A 416 -16.35 -15.79 8.87
CA LYS A 416 -16.75 -16.29 10.20
C LYS A 416 -16.94 -15.13 11.15
N TYR A 417 -17.96 -15.21 12.01
CA TYR A 417 -18.12 -14.28 13.13
C TYR A 417 -17.08 -14.60 14.22
N ALA A 418 -15.86 -14.07 14.02
CA ALA A 418 -14.80 -14.18 15.02
C ALA A 418 -15.02 -13.16 16.15
N ASP A 419 -14.74 -13.55 17.41
CA ASP A 419 -14.68 -12.63 18.54
C ASP A 419 -13.35 -11.85 18.53
N ILE A 420 -13.13 -11.15 17.40
CA ILE A 420 -11.94 -10.33 17.16
C ILE A 420 -12.40 -8.96 16.64
N ASP A 421 -12.14 -7.94 17.45
CA ASP A 421 -12.36 -6.54 17.07
C ASP A 421 -11.32 -6.12 16.01
N SER A 422 -11.76 -5.41 14.98
CA SER A 422 -10.91 -4.83 13.91
C SER A 422 -9.85 -3.84 14.42
N LYS A 423 -9.83 -3.53 15.70
CA LYS A 423 -8.87 -2.63 16.38
C LYS A 423 -7.91 -3.38 17.31
N SER A 424 -8.02 -4.69 17.41
CA SER A 424 -7.41 -5.51 18.48
C SER A 424 -5.91 -5.76 18.32
N GLY A 425 -5.34 -5.51 17.14
CA GLY A 425 -3.99 -5.93 16.77
C GLY A 425 -3.89 -7.37 16.27
N LYS A 426 -5.00 -8.13 16.30
CA LYS A 426 -5.10 -9.50 15.78
C LYS A 426 -5.83 -9.50 14.44
N THR A 427 -5.53 -10.44 13.57
CA THR A 427 -6.18 -10.57 12.26
C THR A 427 -7.67 -10.81 12.41
N PRO A 428 -8.54 -9.85 12.06
CA PRO A 428 -10.00 -10.00 12.11
C PRO A 428 -10.53 -10.67 10.84
N ALA A 429 -11.77 -11.11 10.87
CA ALA A 429 -12.46 -11.63 9.68
C ALA A 429 -12.86 -10.48 8.74
N CYS A 430 -11.88 -9.84 8.11
CA CYS A 430 -12.10 -8.76 7.14
C CYS A 430 -11.18 -8.88 5.93
N ILE A 431 -11.68 -8.44 4.78
CA ILE A 431 -10.88 -8.17 3.59
C ILE A 431 -11.16 -6.74 3.14
N LEU A 432 -10.09 -6.03 2.79
CA LEU A 432 -10.08 -4.61 2.52
C LEU A 432 -9.32 -4.34 1.22
N ARG A 433 -9.70 -3.28 0.52
CA ARG A 433 -8.93 -2.74 -0.60
C ARG A 433 -8.68 -1.25 -0.39
N ARG A 434 -7.70 -0.69 -1.11
CA ARG A 434 -7.37 0.74 -1.07
C ARG A 434 -8.53 1.56 -1.62
N MET A 435 -8.85 2.70 -0.99
CA MET A 435 -9.64 3.76 -1.62
C MET A 435 -8.75 4.47 -2.63
N GLN A 436 -9.21 4.64 -3.87
CA GLN A 436 -8.39 5.13 -4.99
C GLN A 436 -8.96 6.40 -5.65
N HIS A 437 -10.11 6.89 -5.17
CA HIS A 437 -10.79 8.09 -5.66
C HIS A 437 -11.29 8.93 -4.50
N HIS A 438 -11.34 10.24 -4.70
CA HIS A 438 -12.00 11.14 -3.74
C HIS A 438 -13.51 10.93 -3.75
N LYS A 439 -14.09 10.73 -4.93
CA LYS A 439 -15.49 10.39 -5.11
C LYS A 439 -15.62 8.98 -5.64
N PHE A 440 -16.37 8.16 -4.95
CA PHE A 440 -16.62 6.77 -5.34
C PHE A 440 -17.95 6.25 -4.78
N VAL A 441 -18.42 5.17 -5.35
CA VAL A 441 -19.47 4.33 -4.76
C VAL A 441 -18.89 2.96 -4.49
N ALA A 442 -19.09 2.46 -3.27
CA ALA A 442 -18.77 1.07 -2.89
C ALA A 442 -20.01 0.40 -2.34
N GLU A 443 -20.29 -0.82 -2.82
CA GLU A 443 -21.46 -1.57 -2.41
C GLU A 443 -21.18 -3.07 -2.27
N THR A 444 -22.00 -3.71 -1.45
CA THR A 444 -22.03 -5.17 -1.27
C THR A 444 -23.45 -5.62 -0.97
N GLU A 445 -23.68 -6.92 -1.10
CA GLU A 445 -24.85 -7.59 -0.52
C GLU A 445 -24.40 -8.59 0.52
N VAL A 446 -24.99 -8.54 1.70
CA VAL A 446 -24.68 -9.42 2.83
C VAL A 446 -25.89 -10.23 3.24
N GLU A 447 -25.71 -11.53 3.40
CA GLU A 447 -26.60 -12.43 4.11
C GLU A 447 -26.03 -12.64 5.52
N PRO A 448 -26.63 -12.06 6.56
CA PRO A 448 -25.99 -11.97 7.87
C PRO A 448 -25.95 -13.31 8.64
N GLY A 449 -26.48 -14.39 8.06
CA GLY A 449 -26.51 -15.71 8.71
C GLY A 449 -27.44 -15.78 9.92
N THR A 450 -27.23 -16.79 10.78
CA THR A 450 -28.12 -17.12 11.90
C THR A 450 -27.61 -16.69 13.27
N LEU A 451 -26.52 -15.90 13.35
CA LEU A 451 -25.94 -15.55 14.65
C LEU A 451 -26.70 -14.42 15.35
N ASP A 452 -27.31 -14.74 16.48
CA ASP A 452 -27.76 -13.73 17.44
C ASP A 452 -26.51 -13.06 18.05
N GLY A 453 -26.21 -11.82 17.62
CA GLY A 453 -25.14 -11.00 18.21
C GLY A 453 -24.00 -10.60 17.29
N GLY A 454 -23.86 -11.20 16.11
CA GLY A 454 -22.83 -10.80 15.14
C GLY A 454 -23.21 -9.57 14.35
N ALA A 455 -22.19 -8.84 13.89
CA ALA A 455 -22.29 -7.71 12.95
C ALA A 455 -21.53 -8.03 11.67
N ALA A 456 -22.13 -7.76 10.50
CA ALA A 456 -21.51 -7.96 9.20
C ALA A 456 -21.87 -6.83 8.23
N GLY A 457 -20.89 -6.36 7.44
CA GLY A 457 -21.13 -5.26 6.49
C GLY A 457 -19.88 -4.64 5.92
N LEU A 458 -19.98 -3.36 5.52
CA LEU A 458 -18.91 -2.55 4.94
C LEU A 458 -18.08 -1.86 6.02
N LEU A 459 -16.78 -2.16 6.04
CA LEU A 459 -15.80 -1.55 6.95
C LEU A 459 -14.87 -0.61 6.19
N MET A 460 -14.72 0.61 6.68
CA MET A 460 -13.76 1.60 6.23
C MET A 460 -12.70 1.79 7.32
N VAL A 461 -11.42 1.69 6.96
CA VAL A 461 -10.31 1.72 7.92
C VAL A 461 -9.28 2.74 7.50
N LYS A 462 -8.95 3.68 8.40
CA LYS A 462 -7.74 4.48 8.34
C LYS A 462 -6.62 3.83 9.16
N ASN A 463 -6.92 3.48 10.39
CA ASN A 463 -6.04 2.75 11.30
C ASN A 463 -6.86 2.09 12.43
N GLU A 464 -6.19 1.52 13.43
CA GLU A 464 -6.83 0.87 14.58
C GLU A 464 -7.64 1.81 15.49
N GLN A 465 -7.57 3.11 15.26
CA GLN A 465 -8.28 4.11 16.09
C GLN A 465 -9.37 4.88 15.33
N ARG A 466 -9.45 4.69 14.01
CA ARG A 466 -10.30 5.48 13.12
C ARG A 466 -10.89 4.58 12.04
N GLN A 467 -12.13 4.15 12.27
CA GLN A 467 -12.85 3.27 11.34
C GLN A 467 -14.32 3.67 11.29
N MET A 468 -15.01 3.35 10.20
CA MET A 468 -16.46 3.45 10.05
C MET A 468 -16.99 2.09 9.61
N PHE A 469 -18.09 1.64 10.21
CA PHE A 469 -18.66 0.34 9.93
C PHE A 469 -20.17 0.42 9.71
N LEU A 470 -20.60 0.22 8.47
CA LEU A 470 -22.01 0.07 8.10
C LEU A 470 -22.37 -1.41 8.16
N ALA A 471 -23.16 -1.81 9.15
CA ALA A 471 -23.39 -3.19 9.48
C ALA A 471 -24.87 -3.57 9.57
N VAL A 472 -25.17 -4.83 9.28
CA VAL A 472 -26.39 -5.51 9.71
C VAL A 472 -26.11 -6.21 11.02
N GLN A 473 -26.88 -5.89 12.08
CA GLN A 473 -26.73 -6.46 13.42
C GLN A 473 -28.07 -6.45 14.17
N HIS A 474 -28.46 -7.57 14.81
CA HIS A 474 -29.65 -7.66 15.68
C HIS A 474 -30.94 -7.11 15.05
N GLY A 475 -31.21 -7.38 13.78
CA GLY A 475 -32.41 -6.88 13.11
C GLY A 475 -32.40 -5.37 12.87
N LYS A 476 -31.20 -4.78 12.76
CA LYS A 476 -31.00 -3.36 12.44
C LYS A 476 -29.93 -3.21 11.37
N VAL A 477 -29.98 -2.12 10.62
CA VAL A 477 -28.84 -1.57 9.92
C VAL A 477 -28.28 -0.46 10.79
N VAL A 478 -26.98 -0.49 11.05
CA VAL A 478 -26.31 0.43 11.99
C VAL A 478 -25.06 0.97 11.35
N LEU A 479 -24.85 2.28 11.45
CA LEU A 479 -23.58 2.94 11.14
C LEU A 479 -22.84 3.25 12.42
N TYR A 480 -21.67 2.61 12.57
CA TYR A 480 -20.74 2.88 13.67
C TYR A 480 -19.60 3.80 13.23
N ARG A 481 -19.23 4.72 14.11
CA ARG A 481 -17.91 5.35 14.13
C ARG A 481 -17.09 4.67 15.21
N LEU A 482 -16.08 3.91 14.79
CA LEU A 482 -15.23 3.14 15.71
C LEU A 482 -13.99 3.95 16.06
N GLY A 483 -13.83 4.22 17.35
CA GLY A 483 -12.76 5.04 17.88
C GLY A 483 -11.77 4.25 18.76
N LYS A 484 -10.84 4.99 19.37
CA LYS A 484 -9.83 4.43 20.26
C LYS A 484 -10.46 3.67 21.44
N LYS A 485 -10.04 2.43 21.65
CA LYS A 485 -10.52 1.56 22.76
C LYS A 485 -12.05 1.33 22.66
N LYS A 486 -12.80 1.77 23.67
CA LYS A 486 -14.26 1.61 23.79
C LYS A 486 -15.06 2.83 23.32
N ASN A 487 -14.43 3.81 22.68
CA ASN A 487 -15.12 5.01 22.18
C ASN A 487 -15.74 4.72 20.82
N ASN A 488 -16.71 3.82 20.79
CA ASN A 488 -17.53 3.57 19.62
C ASN A 488 -18.81 4.37 19.73
N GLU A 489 -19.26 4.94 18.63
CA GLU A 489 -20.46 5.78 18.52
C GLU A 489 -21.38 5.17 17.46
N ILE A 490 -22.67 5.10 17.76
CA ILE A 490 -23.69 4.83 16.75
C ILE A 490 -24.04 6.19 16.12
N VAL A 491 -23.69 6.36 14.86
CA VAL A 491 -23.99 7.58 14.07
C VAL A 491 -25.44 7.55 13.62
N ALA A 492 -25.92 6.40 13.15
CA ALA A 492 -27.30 6.20 12.72
C ALA A 492 -27.69 4.73 12.88
N SER A 493 -28.98 4.46 13.09
CA SER A 493 -29.50 3.10 13.21
C SER A 493 -30.97 3.05 12.81
N GLU A 494 -31.34 2.05 12.02
CA GLU A 494 -32.72 1.79 11.62
C GLU A 494 -33.07 0.31 11.85
N ALA A 495 -34.22 0.07 12.48
CA ALA A 495 -34.74 -1.27 12.66
C ALA A 495 -35.26 -1.81 11.31
N ILE A 496 -34.91 -3.06 11.02
CA ILE A 496 -35.42 -3.79 9.86
C ILE A 496 -36.23 -4.99 10.37
N ASP A 497 -37.40 -5.21 9.78
CA ASP A 497 -38.17 -6.41 10.09
C ASP A 497 -37.38 -7.67 9.73
N LYS A 498 -37.85 -8.83 10.21
CA LYS A 498 -37.23 -10.12 9.84
C LYS A 498 -37.19 -10.26 8.32
N VAL A 499 -36.00 -10.04 7.78
CA VAL A 499 -35.71 -10.05 6.35
C VAL A 499 -35.16 -11.42 5.99
N SER A 500 -35.73 -12.04 4.97
CA SER A 500 -35.19 -13.25 4.34
C SER A 500 -34.50 -12.85 3.04
N GLY A 501 -33.18 -13.07 2.95
CA GLY A 501 -32.36 -12.79 1.78
C GLY A 501 -31.31 -11.71 2.01
N PRO A 502 -30.52 -11.38 0.97
CA PRO A 502 -29.40 -10.47 1.08
C PRO A 502 -29.84 -9.01 1.27
N ILE A 503 -29.11 -8.31 2.13
CA ILE A 503 -29.29 -6.87 2.37
C ILE A 503 -28.16 -6.13 1.64
N GLY A 504 -28.53 -5.21 0.76
CA GLY A 504 -27.59 -4.31 0.11
C GLY A 504 -27.08 -3.24 1.08
N LEU A 505 -25.77 -2.99 1.07
CA LEU A 505 -25.13 -1.92 1.82
C LEU A 505 -24.30 -1.10 0.85
N MET A 506 -24.37 0.25 0.95
CA MET A 506 -23.67 1.15 0.03
C MET A 506 -23.07 2.34 0.79
N VAL A 507 -21.87 2.71 0.38
CA VAL A 507 -21.18 3.93 0.78
C VAL A 507 -20.91 4.75 -0.48
N GLU A 508 -21.39 6.00 -0.51
CA GLU A 508 -21.04 6.96 -1.55
C GLU A 508 -20.15 8.05 -0.96
N SER A 509 -18.97 8.23 -1.54
CA SER A 509 -18.06 9.32 -1.20
C SER A 509 -18.33 10.52 -2.09
N LYS A 510 -18.61 11.65 -1.45
CA LYS A 510 -18.73 12.98 -2.10
C LYS A 510 -17.42 13.78 -1.97
N GLY A 511 -16.33 13.14 -1.55
CA GLY A 511 -15.05 13.74 -1.20
C GLY A 511 -14.94 13.92 0.31
N LYS A 512 -15.36 15.08 0.84
CA LYS A 512 -15.27 15.39 2.29
C LYS A 512 -16.40 14.84 3.14
N THR A 513 -17.40 14.23 2.54
CA THR A 513 -18.52 13.58 3.22
C THR A 513 -18.84 12.25 2.58
N TYR A 514 -19.51 11.39 3.35
CA TYR A 514 -20.00 10.10 2.92
C TYR A 514 -21.49 10.00 3.16
N ASP A 515 -22.22 9.40 2.19
CA ASP A 515 -23.58 8.92 2.34
C ASP A 515 -23.59 7.42 2.56
N PHE A 516 -24.43 6.97 3.47
CA PHE A 516 -24.60 5.57 3.80
C PHE A 516 -26.03 5.14 3.54
N SER A 517 -26.19 4.12 2.71
CA SER A 517 -27.51 3.60 2.31
C SER A 517 -27.58 2.10 2.47
N TYR A 518 -28.81 1.59 2.57
CA TYR A 518 -29.09 0.18 2.57
C TYR A 518 -30.29 -0.15 1.68
N ARG A 519 -30.40 -1.41 1.28
CA ARG A 519 -31.53 -1.92 0.47
C ARG A 519 -31.98 -3.27 1.01
N LEU A 520 -33.26 -3.39 1.29
CA LEU A 520 -33.88 -4.66 1.63
C LEU A 520 -34.11 -5.49 0.35
N PRO A 521 -34.22 -6.84 0.46
CA PRO A 521 -34.44 -7.70 -0.70
C PRO A 521 -35.65 -7.25 -1.55
N GLY A 522 -35.39 -7.02 -2.85
CA GLY A 522 -36.42 -6.57 -3.80
C GLY A 522 -36.90 -5.13 -3.62
N GLY A 523 -36.32 -4.37 -2.69
CA GLY A 523 -36.65 -2.96 -2.43
C GLY A 523 -35.72 -1.97 -3.11
N GLU A 524 -36.01 -0.68 -2.89
CA GLU A 524 -35.19 0.44 -3.34
C GLU A 524 -34.13 0.81 -2.27
N TRP A 525 -33.09 1.54 -2.68
CA TRP A 525 -32.10 2.10 -1.77
C TRP A 525 -32.74 3.12 -0.81
N ARG A 526 -32.39 3.02 0.46
CA ARG A 526 -32.83 3.91 1.54
C ARG A 526 -31.61 4.56 2.18
N MET A 527 -31.65 5.87 2.34
CA MET A 527 -30.61 6.62 3.05
C MET A 527 -30.69 6.31 4.54
N LEU A 528 -29.56 5.87 5.14
CA LEU A 528 -29.41 5.69 6.58
C LEU A 528 -28.78 6.94 7.22
N ALA A 529 -27.77 7.51 6.58
CA ALA A 529 -27.09 8.72 7.02
C ALA A 529 -26.54 9.46 5.81
N GLU A 530 -26.72 10.79 5.78
CA GLU A 530 -26.29 11.67 4.70
C GLU A 530 -25.23 12.66 5.21
N ASP A 531 -24.31 13.03 4.32
CA ASP A 531 -23.25 14.03 4.55
C ASP A 531 -22.41 13.81 5.84
N VAL A 532 -22.16 12.55 6.18
CA VAL A 532 -21.31 12.20 7.33
C VAL A 532 -19.88 12.65 7.05
N PRO A 533 -19.25 13.47 7.92
CA PRO A 533 -17.90 13.99 7.68
C PRO A 533 -16.86 12.90 7.50
N ALA A 534 -15.98 13.09 6.49
CA ALA A 534 -14.90 12.15 6.16
C ALA A 534 -13.67 12.29 7.07
N ASP A 535 -13.59 13.33 7.89
CA ASP A 535 -12.46 13.68 8.76
C ASP A 535 -12.03 12.54 9.69
N HIS A 536 -12.98 11.71 10.13
CA HIS A 536 -12.70 10.58 11.02
C HIS A 536 -11.75 9.57 10.40
N ILE A 537 -11.80 9.38 9.08
CA ILE A 537 -10.94 8.43 8.35
C ILE A 537 -10.00 9.14 7.35
N ALA A 538 -9.87 10.46 7.43
CA ALA A 538 -8.90 11.21 6.65
C ALA A 538 -7.47 11.05 7.20
N THR A 539 -6.49 11.41 6.39
CA THR A 539 -5.06 11.22 6.65
C THR A 539 -4.46 12.16 7.68
N GLN A 540 -5.26 12.87 8.44
CA GLN A 540 -4.83 13.89 9.41
C GLN A 540 -3.48 13.61 10.05
N ARG A 541 -2.54 14.52 9.83
CA ARG A 541 -1.26 14.71 10.55
C ARG A 541 -0.67 13.46 11.18
N GLY A 542 -0.18 12.57 10.34
CA GLY A 542 0.54 11.38 10.79
C GLY A 542 -0.13 10.08 10.36
N GLY A 543 0.69 9.09 10.14
CA GLY A 543 0.35 7.85 9.45
C GLY A 543 0.76 7.91 7.99
N PHE A 544 1.13 6.76 7.47
CA PHE A 544 1.76 6.65 6.16
C PHE A 544 0.84 6.05 5.09
N THR A 545 -0.34 5.55 5.50
CA THR A 545 -1.35 4.98 4.60
C THR A 545 -2.46 5.97 4.28
N GLY A 546 -3.18 5.76 3.20
CA GLY A 546 -4.54 6.23 3.01
C GLY A 546 -5.54 5.30 3.69
N SER A 547 -6.81 5.45 3.36
CA SER A 547 -7.88 4.62 3.89
C SER A 547 -8.19 3.43 2.99
N THR A 548 -8.78 2.40 3.59
CA THR A 548 -9.24 1.19 2.92
C THR A 548 -10.73 0.98 3.13
N ILE A 549 -11.36 0.24 2.24
CA ILE A 549 -12.77 -0.17 2.33
C ILE A 549 -12.92 -1.63 1.92
N GLY A 550 -13.83 -2.33 2.56
CA GLY A 550 -14.14 -3.72 2.22
C GLY A 550 -15.19 -4.31 3.14
N VAL A 551 -15.15 -5.60 3.37
CA VAL A 551 -16.17 -6.33 4.14
C VAL A 551 -15.58 -6.93 5.42
N TYR A 552 -16.42 -7.00 6.45
CA TYR A 552 -16.05 -7.43 7.79
C TYR A 552 -17.21 -8.17 8.46
N ALA A 553 -16.89 -9.19 9.24
CA ALA A 553 -17.82 -9.87 10.12
C ALA A 553 -17.20 -10.08 11.51
N THR A 554 -17.97 -9.86 12.58
CA THR A 554 -17.49 -10.03 13.95
C THR A 554 -18.62 -10.38 14.91
N SER A 555 -18.30 -11.16 15.95
CA SER A 555 -19.14 -11.34 17.14
C SER A 555 -18.63 -10.52 18.34
N ALA A 556 -17.54 -9.79 18.18
CA ALA A 556 -17.04 -8.89 19.21
C ALA A 556 -18.06 -7.77 19.51
N THR A 557 -18.10 -7.33 20.75
CA THR A 557 -18.95 -6.21 21.17
C THR A 557 -18.42 -4.91 20.57
N LEU A 558 -19.24 -4.24 19.78
CA LEU A 558 -18.93 -2.97 19.10
C LEU A 558 -19.31 -1.75 19.97
#